data_3f3ffd2207a25a5d105b4622242c147a
#
_entry.id   3f3ffd2207a25a5d105b4622242c147a
#
_cell.length_a   1.000
_cell.length_b   1.000
_cell.length_c   1.000
_cell.angle_alpha   90.00
_cell.angle_beta   90.00
_cell.angle_gamma   90.00
#
_symmetry.space_group_name_H-M   'P 1'
#
loop_
_entity.id
_entity.type
_entity.pdbx_description
1 polymer ?
#
loop_
_entity_poly.entity_id
_entity_poly.type
_entity_poly.pdbx_seq_one_letter_code
_entity_poly.pdbx_strand_id
1 'polypeptide(L)'
;VELSASWKVTGWFTASANATFSQNRIENYTELRTVYDNDEDWNVISDGPVALGTTKLAYSPETIANLILDFHYGGFEAAFHTQYVGEQYFANNENDALSLDAYCVTNLNLSYSFRTRNARRIRLGLQVNNLFNAEYENNGYGYSTWFRDSPSQHTALYFPQAPLNVLANVTVKF
;
A
#
# COMPACT_ATOMS: atom_id res chain seq x y z
N VAL A 1 -0.15 -14.68 10.80
CA VAL A 1 0.18 -14.28 12.17
C VAL A 1 0.06 -12.79 12.30
N GLU A 2 -0.64 -12.31 13.34
CA GLU A 2 -0.77 -10.89 13.65
C GLU A 2 -0.11 -10.62 15.00
N LEU A 3 0.70 -9.58 15.06
CA LEU A 3 1.36 -9.11 16.26
C LEU A 3 0.98 -7.65 16.48
N SER A 4 0.65 -7.28 17.72
CA SER A 4 0.42 -5.88 18.08
C SER A 4 1.00 -5.59 19.46
N ALA A 5 1.57 -4.40 19.61
CA ALA A 5 2.08 -3.90 20.87
C ALA A 5 1.80 -2.41 20.99
N SER A 6 1.49 -1.97 22.21
CA SER A 6 1.37 -0.55 22.53
C SER A 6 2.05 -0.31 23.87
N TRP A 7 2.91 0.71 23.91
CA TRP A 7 3.67 1.06 25.08
C TRP A 7 3.56 2.55 25.41
N LYS A 8 2.98 2.85 26.54
CA LYS A 8 2.96 4.19 27.10
C LYS A 8 4.33 4.48 27.74
N VAL A 9 5.24 5.05 26.96
CA VAL A 9 6.63 5.30 27.36
C VAL A 9 6.70 6.35 28.46
N THR A 10 5.88 7.41 28.32
CA THR A 10 5.74 8.49 29.31
C THR A 10 4.27 8.94 29.39
N GLY A 11 3.97 9.93 30.23
CA GLY A 11 2.64 10.53 30.28
C GLY A 11 2.22 11.31 29.02
N TRP A 12 3.19 11.63 28.17
CA TRP A 12 3.02 12.46 26.96
C TRP A 12 3.45 11.75 25.66
N PHE A 13 3.96 10.52 25.75
CA PHE A 13 4.41 9.75 24.59
C PHE A 13 3.96 8.30 24.64
N THR A 14 3.32 7.84 23.57
CA THR A 14 2.92 6.45 23.33
C THR A 14 3.50 5.96 22.02
N ALA A 15 4.09 4.78 22.01
CA ALA A 15 4.50 4.08 20.80
C ALA A 15 3.64 2.83 20.62
N SER A 16 3.08 2.64 19.42
CA SER A 16 2.28 1.48 19.06
C SER A 16 2.78 0.91 17.75
N ALA A 17 2.83 -0.40 17.64
CA ALA A 17 3.20 -1.09 16.41
C ALA A 17 2.30 -2.31 16.21
N ASN A 18 2.02 -2.61 14.96
CA ASN A 18 1.44 -3.89 14.56
C ASN A 18 2.11 -4.41 13.29
N ALA A 19 2.12 -5.72 13.14
CA ALA A 19 2.60 -6.39 11.94
C ALA A 19 1.77 -7.62 11.66
N THR A 20 1.43 -7.80 10.40
CA THR A 20 0.76 -9.00 9.88
C THR A 20 1.71 -9.72 8.94
N PHE A 21 1.89 -11.01 9.17
CA PHE A 21 2.61 -11.93 8.29
C PHE A 21 1.64 -12.99 7.81
N SER A 22 1.42 -13.07 6.51
CA SER A 22 0.47 -14.00 5.90
C SER A 22 1.09 -14.71 4.70
N GLN A 23 0.60 -15.91 4.41
CA GLN A 23 0.90 -16.65 3.20
C GLN A 23 -0.43 -17.09 2.59
N ASN A 24 -0.91 -16.32 1.64
CA ASN A 24 -2.15 -16.60 0.93
C ASN A 24 -1.81 -17.25 -0.40
N ARG A 25 -2.22 -18.51 -0.58
CA ARG A 25 -1.90 -19.32 -1.76
C ARG A 25 -3.17 -19.87 -2.38
N ILE A 26 -3.13 -20.04 -3.69
CA ILE A 26 -4.14 -20.79 -4.45
C ILE A 26 -3.49 -22.08 -4.87
N GLU A 27 -4.05 -23.20 -4.42
CA GLU A 27 -3.61 -24.52 -4.83
C GLU A 27 -4.22 -24.91 -6.17
N ASN A 28 -3.45 -25.59 -7.01
CA ASN A 28 -3.88 -26.07 -8.33
C ASN A 28 -4.44 -24.95 -9.22
N TYR A 29 -3.83 -23.77 -9.14
CA TYR A 29 -4.25 -22.65 -9.97
C TYR A 29 -4.04 -22.96 -11.47
N THR A 30 -5.05 -22.64 -12.25
CA THR A 30 -5.04 -22.79 -13.70
C THR A 30 -5.40 -21.46 -14.35
N GLU A 31 -4.53 -20.97 -15.21
CA GLU A 31 -4.73 -19.74 -15.97
C GLU A 31 -5.24 -20.09 -17.38
N LEU A 32 -6.23 -19.37 -17.86
CA LEU A 32 -6.63 -19.45 -19.26
C LEU A 32 -5.66 -18.60 -20.08
N ARG A 33 -4.98 -19.21 -21.05
CA ARG A 33 -4.02 -18.53 -21.93
C ARG A 33 -4.40 -18.70 -23.37
N THR A 34 -4.42 -17.59 -24.10
CA THR A 34 -4.37 -17.58 -25.56
C THR A 34 -2.92 -17.37 -25.94
N VAL A 35 -2.37 -18.32 -26.73
CA VAL A 35 -1.00 -18.26 -27.24
C VAL A 35 -1.05 -18.01 -28.73
N TYR A 36 -0.31 -17.00 -29.15
CA TYR A 36 -0.17 -16.63 -30.57
C TYR A 36 1.13 -17.21 -31.14
N ASP A 37 1.24 -17.28 -32.45
CA ASP A 37 2.46 -17.73 -33.14
C ASP A 37 3.63 -16.78 -32.91
N ASN A 38 3.48 -15.54 -33.33
CA ASN A 38 4.47 -14.48 -33.20
C ASN A 38 3.79 -13.12 -33.01
N ASP A 39 4.58 -12.07 -32.81
CA ASP A 39 4.14 -10.71 -32.57
C ASP A 39 3.85 -9.89 -33.86
N GLU A 40 4.02 -10.48 -35.04
CA GLU A 40 3.70 -9.89 -36.33
C GLU A 40 2.34 -10.34 -36.84
N ASP A 41 2.09 -11.65 -36.86
CA ASP A 41 0.92 -12.24 -37.52
C ASP A 41 -0.28 -12.45 -36.58
N TRP A 42 -0.03 -12.68 -35.28
CA TRP A 42 -1.04 -12.86 -34.24
C TRP A 42 -2.03 -14.00 -34.49
N ASN A 43 -1.59 -15.08 -35.15
CA ASN A 43 -2.44 -16.25 -35.33
C ASN A 43 -2.53 -17.03 -34.01
N VAL A 44 -3.75 -17.32 -33.57
CA VAL A 44 -3.97 -18.15 -32.39
C VAL A 44 -3.57 -19.59 -32.69
N ILE A 45 -2.60 -20.11 -31.93
CA ILE A 45 -2.13 -21.48 -32.06
C ILE A 45 -2.60 -22.39 -30.93
N SER A 46 -2.95 -21.79 -29.79
CA SER A 46 -3.49 -22.50 -28.63
C SER A 46 -4.37 -21.57 -27.82
N ASP A 47 -5.47 -22.08 -27.33
CA ASP A 47 -6.35 -21.38 -26.39
C ASP A 47 -6.85 -22.39 -25.37
N GLY A 48 -6.55 -22.15 -24.10
CA GLY A 48 -6.96 -23.08 -23.07
C GLY A 48 -6.24 -22.95 -21.72
N PRO A 49 -6.52 -23.89 -20.82
CA PRO A 49 -6.01 -23.85 -19.47
C PRO A 49 -4.52 -24.26 -19.40
N VAL A 50 -3.75 -23.49 -18.63
CA VAL A 50 -2.35 -23.80 -18.27
C VAL A 50 -2.29 -23.94 -16.76
N ALA A 51 -1.90 -25.12 -16.28
CA ALA A 51 -1.73 -25.39 -14.85
C ALA A 51 -0.43 -24.75 -14.35
N LEU A 52 -0.55 -23.88 -13.34
CA LEU A 52 0.57 -23.19 -12.70
C LEU A 52 0.91 -23.78 -11.32
N GLY A 53 0.08 -24.70 -10.82
CA GLY A 53 0.28 -25.29 -9.50
C GLY A 53 -0.15 -24.37 -8.36
N THR A 54 0.70 -24.26 -7.31
CA THR A 54 0.40 -23.40 -6.18
C THR A 54 1.00 -22.02 -6.40
N THR A 55 0.17 -20.98 -6.37
CA THR A 55 0.56 -19.58 -6.63
C THR A 55 0.13 -18.65 -5.50
N LYS A 56 0.71 -17.46 -5.45
CA LYS A 56 0.29 -16.38 -4.53
C LYS A 56 -1.05 -15.80 -4.96
N LEU A 57 -1.85 -15.41 -3.98
CA LEU A 57 -3.07 -14.66 -4.23
C LEU A 57 -2.74 -13.23 -4.64
N ALA A 58 -3.35 -12.73 -5.71
CA ALA A 58 -3.20 -11.36 -6.16
C ALA A 58 -3.62 -10.36 -5.06
N TYR A 59 -2.96 -9.19 -5.04
CA TYR A 59 -3.19 -8.11 -4.07
C TYR A 59 -3.15 -8.57 -2.61
N SER A 60 -2.30 -9.53 -2.31
CA SER A 60 -2.16 -10.12 -0.99
C SER A 60 -0.71 -10.11 -0.52
N PRO A 61 -0.20 -8.96 -0.05
CA PRO A 61 1.18 -8.85 0.42
C PRO A 61 1.41 -9.75 1.63
N GLU A 62 2.57 -10.40 1.67
CA GLU A 62 2.89 -11.32 2.77
C GLU A 62 3.20 -10.58 4.08
N THR A 63 3.54 -9.29 4.00
CA THR A 63 3.87 -8.47 5.18
C THR A 63 3.21 -7.11 5.09
N ILE A 64 2.48 -6.74 6.14
CA ILE A 64 2.01 -5.38 6.38
C ILE A 64 2.41 -5.01 7.80
N ALA A 65 3.02 -3.83 7.98
CA ALA A 65 3.42 -3.34 9.30
C ALA A 65 3.07 -1.86 9.46
N ASN A 66 2.72 -1.47 10.68
CA ASN A 66 2.46 -0.08 11.05
C ASN A 66 3.22 0.27 12.32
N LEU A 67 3.75 1.48 12.36
CA LEU A 67 4.32 2.13 13.54
C LEU A 67 3.61 3.46 13.75
N ILE A 68 3.08 3.67 14.96
CA ILE A 68 2.40 4.90 15.36
C ILE A 68 3.12 5.46 16.57
N LEU A 69 3.55 6.72 16.47
CA LEU A 69 4.20 7.45 17.56
C LEU A 69 3.34 8.66 17.89
N ASP A 70 2.70 8.62 19.07
CA ASP A 70 1.77 9.65 19.54
C ASP A 70 2.42 10.48 20.64
N PHE A 71 2.43 11.79 20.43
CA PHE A 71 2.89 12.79 21.39
C PHE A 71 1.75 13.73 21.76
N HIS A 72 1.54 13.95 23.04
CA HIS A 72 0.56 14.93 23.52
C HIS A 72 1.07 15.61 24.79
N TYR A 73 1.20 16.91 24.69
CA TYR A 73 1.65 17.74 25.80
C TYR A 73 0.86 19.06 25.83
N GLY A 74 0.16 19.32 26.93
CA GLY A 74 -0.72 20.48 27.02
C GLY A 74 -1.81 20.45 25.96
N GLY A 75 -1.86 21.49 25.12
CA GLY A 75 -2.78 21.56 23.97
C GLY A 75 -2.20 21.03 22.66
N PHE A 76 -0.93 20.62 22.64
CA PHE A 76 -0.22 20.14 21.45
C PHE A 76 -0.36 18.63 21.31
N GLU A 77 -0.62 18.17 20.10
CA GLU A 77 -0.64 16.77 19.72
C GLU A 77 0.17 16.59 18.42
N ALA A 78 0.96 15.54 18.35
CA ALA A 78 1.66 15.12 17.14
C ALA A 78 1.59 13.60 17.01
N ALA A 79 1.24 13.10 15.82
CA ALA A 79 1.20 11.68 15.53
C ALA A 79 1.95 11.40 14.24
N PHE A 80 2.96 10.53 14.31
CA PHE A 80 3.61 9.93 13.15
C PHE A 80 2.97 8.56 12.92
N HIS A 81 2.56 8.32 11.69
CA HIS A 81 2.06 7.02 11.26
C HIS A 81 2.88 6.54 10.08
N THR A 82 3.69 5.52 10.28
CA THR A 82 4.47 4.85 9.24
C THR A 82 3.84 3.52 8.90
N GLN A 83 3.61 3.27 7.62
CA GLN A 83 3.08 2.03 7.08
C GLN A 83 4.09 1.43 6.11
N TYR A 84 4.36 0.14 6.27
CA TYR A 84 5.06 -0.70 5.31
C TYR A 84 4.09 -1.72 4.71
N VAL A 85 4.14 -1.88 3.39
CA VAL A 85 3.42 -2.92 2.65
C VAL A 85 4.42 -3.65 1.79
N GLY A 86 4.44 -4.96 1.90
CA GLY A 86 5.30 -5.84 1.09
C GLY A 86 4.87 -5.89 -0.37
N GLU A 87 5.74 -6.48 -1.20
CA GLU A 87 5.46 -6.77 -2.60
C GLU A 87 4.16 -7.54 -2.79
N GLN A 88 3.47 -7.27 -3.89
CA GLN A 88 2.24 -7.99 -4.27
C GLN A 88 2.09 -8.06 -5.78
N TYR A 89 1.39 -9.09 -6.26
CA TYR A 89 1.16 -9.32 -7.68
C TYR A 89 -0.20 -8.79 -8.12
N PHE A 90 -0.34 -8.39 -9.40
CA PHE A 90 -1.63 -7.99 -9.97
C PHE A 90 -2.55 -9.16 -10.26
N ALA A 91 -1.96 -10.34 -10.53
CA ALA A 91 -2.68 -11.54 -10.90
C ALA A 91 -2.16 -12.75 -10.08
N ASN A 92 -2.94 -13.82 -10.11
CA ASN A 92 -2.63 -15.04 -9.36
C ASN A 92 -1.59 -15.94 -10.04
N ASN A 93 -0.85 -15.43 -11.01
CA ASN A 93 0.15 -16.19 -11.79
C ASN A 93 1.60 -15.95 -11.38
N GLU A 94 1.83 -15.15 -10.33
CA GLU A 94 3.17 -14.81 -9.80
C GLU A 94 4.14 -14.31 -10.88
N ASN A 95 3.64 -13.50 -11.82
CA ASN A 95 4.50 -12.92 -12.84
C ASN A 95 5.18 -11.65 -12.30
N ASP A 96 6.49 -11.69 -12.11
CA ASP A 96 7.28 -10.56 -11.57
C ASP A 96 7.17 -9.29 -12.43
N ALA A 97 6.91 -9.42 -13.74
CA ALA A 97 6.65 -8.27 -14.60
C ALA A 97 5.30 -7.58 -14.30
N LEU A 98 4.44 -8.20 -13.50
CA LEU A 98 3.10 -7.75 -13.14
C LEU A 98 2.98 -7.65 -11.61
N SER A 99 3.90 -6.96 -10.96
CA SER A 99 3.95 -6.77 -9.52
C SER A 99 3.98 -5.30 -9.11
N LEU A 100 3.67 -5.07 -7.86
CA LEU A 100 3.85 -3.81 -7.15
C LEU A 100 5.00 -3.98 -6.17
N ASP A 101 5.97 -3.08 -6.22
CA ASP A 101 7.08 -3.07 -5.29
C ASP A 101 6.61 -2.81 -3.84
N ALA A 102 7.37 -3.32 -2.90
CA ALA A 102 7.16 -3.00 -1.49
C ALA A 102 7.40 -1.51 -1.24
N TYR A 103 6.58 -0.90 -0.39
CA TYR A 103 6.72 0.52 -0.07
C TYR A 103 6.62 0.80 1.43
N CYS A 104 7.15 1.96 1.81
CA CYS A 104 7.04 2.50 3.16
C CYS A 104 6.66 3.98 3.09
N VAL A 105 5.55 4.36 3.69
CA VAL A 105 5.06 5.74 3.72
C VAL A 105 4.82 6.22 5.14
N THR A 106 5.18 7.46 5.41
CA THR A 106 4.99 8.11 6.72
C THR A 106 4.13 9.35 6.57
N ASN A 107 3.11 9.45 7.42
CA ASN A 107 2.26 10.63 7.55
C ASN A 107 2.49 11.28 8.93
N LEU A 108 2.39 12.60 8.99
CA LEU A 108 2.50 13.38 10.20
C LEU A 108 1.23 14.21 10.39
N ASN A 109 0.59 14.04 11.55
CA ASN A 109 -0.53 14.86 11.98
C ASN A 109 -0.09 15.72 13.17
N LEU A 110 -0.26 17.03 13.05
CA LEU A 110 0.00 17.99 14.11
C LEU A 110 -1.30 18.69 14.48
N SER A 111 -1.52 18.95 15.75
CA SER A 111 -2.58 19.84 16.17
C SER A 111 -2.23 20.61 17.43
N TYR A 112 -2.82 21.80 17.52
CA TYR A 112 -2.76 22.62 18.71
C TYR A 112 -4.14 23.13 19.11
N SER A 113 -4.54 22.86 20.34
CA SER A 113 -5.83 23.24 20.90
C SER A 113 -5.67 24.26 22.03
N PHE A 114 -6.41 25.35 21.95
CA PHE A 114 -6.45 26.38 22.96
C PHE A 114 -7.86 26.95 23.16
N ARG A 115 -8.05 27.70 24.23
CA ARG A 115 -9.32 28.37 24.54
C ARG A 115 -9.15 29.88 24.42
N THR A 116 -10.23 30.56 24.00
CA THR A 116 -10.29 32.03 23.97
C THR A 116 -11.51 32.50 24.69
N ARG A 117 -11.58 33.84 24.92
CA ARG A 117 -12.75 34.44 25.58
C ARG A 117 -14.06 34.25 24.80
N ASN A 118 -13.95 34.20 23.45
CA ASN A 118 -15.12 34.15 22.56
C ASN A 118 -15.40 32.76 21.99
N ALA A 119 -14.52 31.78 22.24
CA ALA A 119 -14.70 30.40 21.80
C ALA A 119 -14.26 29.43 22.88
N ARG A 120 -15.07 28.38 23.12
CA ARG A 120 -14.74 27.33 24.09
C ARG A 120 -13.47 26.59 23.76
N ARG A 121 -13.22 26.37 22.46
CA ARG A 121 -12.03 25.66 21.98
C ARG A 121 -11.78 26.05 20.52
N ILE A 122 -10.52 26.37 20.22
CA ILE A 122 -10.01 26.46 18.86
C ILE A 122 -8.97 25.35 18.72
N ARG A 123 -9.05 24.57 17.64
CA ARG A 123 -8.05 23.58 17.24
C ARG A 123 -7.54 23.94 15.86
N LEU A 124 -6.23 24.13 15.77
CA LEU A 124 -5.50 24.24 14.52
C LEU A 124 -4.91 22.86 14.20
N GLY A 125 -5.09 22.38 12.98
CA GLY A 125 -4.55 21.10 12.55
C GLY A 125 -3.73 21.24 11.27
N LEU A 126 -2.66 20.48 11.19
CA LEU A 126 -1.81 20.32 10.01
C LEU A 126 -1.61 18.82 9.78
N GLN A 127 -1.91 18.36 8.58
CA GLN A 127 -1.66 17.01 8.14
C GLN A 127 -0.64 17.05 6.99
N VAL A 128 0.47 16.37 7.18
CA VAL A 128 1.51 16.18 6.16
C VAL A 128 1.44 14.72 5.72
N ASN A 129 0.97 14.48 4.51
CA ASN A 129 0.94 13.15 3.94
C ASN A 129 2.23 12.90 3.17
N ASN A 130 2.70 11.67 3.21
CA ASN A 130 3.93 11.23 2.57
C ASN A 130 5.11 12.14 2.93
N LEU A 131 5.39 12.24 4.22
CA LEU A 131 6.37 13.17 4.82
C LEU A 131 7.76 13.10 4.18
N PHE A 132 8.19 11.92 3.77
CA PHE A 132 9.51 11.69 3.15
C PHE A 132 9.48 11.68 1.64
N ASN A 133 8.34 12.03 1.03
CA ASN A 133 8.13 12.07 -0.41
C ASN A 133 8.53 10.75 -1.11
N ALA A 134 8.15 9.62 -0.53
CA ALA A 134 8.36 8.32 -1.16
C ALA A 134 7.58 8.24 -2.48
N GLU A 135 8.22 7.78 -3.52
CA GLU A 135 7.55 7.43 -4.78
C GLU A 135 7.08 5.97 -4.66
N TYR A 136 5.77 5.75 -4.78
CA TYR A 136 5.20 4.41 -4.66
C TYR A 136 3.84 4.30 -5.35
N GLU A 137 3.51 3.07 -5.68
CA GLU A 137 2.20 2.67 -6.19
C GLU A 137 1.56 1.68 -5.22
N ASN A 138 0.30 1.86 -4.92
CA ASN A 138 -0.46 0.94 -4.06
C ASN A 138 -1.48 0.12 -4.84
N ASN A 139 -1.59 0.34 -6.12
CA ASN A 139 -2.47 -0.36 -7.04
C ASN A 139 -1.89 -0.33 -8.45
N GLY A 140 -2.27 -1.30 -9.26
CA GLY A 140 -1.86 -1.41 -10.65
C GLY A 140 -2.81 -2.33 -11.41
N TYR A 141 -2.55 -2.48 -12.68
CA TYR A 141 -3.27 -3.39 -13.56
C TYR A 141 -2.27 -3.91 -14.60
N GLY A 142 -2.38 -5.16 -14.93
CA GLY A 142 -1.48 -5.73 -15.92
C GLY A 142 -2.06 -6.95 -16.63
N TYR A 143 -1.50 -7.23 -17.79
CA TYR A 143 -1.83 -8.39 -18.58
C TYR A 143 -0.62 -8.91 -19.34
N SER A 144 -0.68 -10.17 -19.75
CA SER A 144 0.35 -10.84 -20.53
C SER A 144 -0.19 -11.28 -21.86
N THR A 145 0.61 -11.12 -22.90
CA THR A 145 0.37 -11.71 -24.24
C THR A 145 1.44 -12.78 -24.47
N TRP A 146 0.99 -13.99 -24.75
CA TRP A 146 1.84 -15.15 -24.87
C TRP A 146 2.12 -15.47 -26.34
N PHE A 147 3.39 -15.61 -26.69
CA PHE A 147 3.83 -16.00 -28.03
C PHE A 147 4.64 -17.29 -27.96
N ARG A 148 4.58 -18.10 -29.02
CA ARG A 148 5.39 -19.29 -29.18
C ARG A 148 6.78 -18.96 -29.74
N ASP A 149 6.79 -18.18 -30.82
CA ASP A 149 7.98 -17.93 -31.63
C ASP A 149 8.61 -16.54 -31.39
N SER A 150 8.00 -15.74 -30.53
CA SER A 150 8.49 -14.43 -30.06
C SER A 150 8.49 -14.36 -28.54
N PRO A 151 9.24 -13.44 -27.92
CA PRO A 151 9.16 -13.21 -26.48
C PRO A 151 7.75 -12.78 -26.05
N SER A 152 7.22 -13.40 -25.00
CA SER A 152 5.95 -12.99 -24.42
C SER A 152 6.02 -11.56 -23.90
N GLN A 153 4.96 -10.80 -24.10
CA GLN A 153 4.88 -9.39 -23.70
C GLN A 153 4.06 -9.26 -22.43
N HIS A 154 4.55 -8.42 -21.51
CA HIS A 154 3.88 -8.11 -20.26
C HIS A 154 3.68 -6.61 -20.17
N THR A 155 2.45 -6.19 -19.97
CA THR A 155 2.11 -4.77 -19.81
C THR A 155 1.63 -4.53 -18.39
N ALA A 156 2.32 -3.66 -17.68
CA ALA A 156 1.95 -3.20 -16.35
C ALA A 156 1.60 -1.71 -16.40
N LEU A 157 0.48 -1.34 -15.80
CA LEU A 157 0.00 0.03 -15.63
C LEU A 157 -0.13 0.30 -14.13
N TYR A 158 0.50 1.34 -13.65
CA TYR A 158 0.58 1.68 -12.24
C TYR A 158 -0.26 2.90 -11.91
N PHE A 159 -0.80 2.95 -10.68
CA PHE A 159 -1.51 4.09 -10.14
C PHE A 159 -0.62 4.77 -9.09
N PRO A 160 0.22 5.75 -9.50
CA PRO A 160 1.13 6.43 -8.58
C PRO A 160 0.36 7.19 -7.51
N GLN A 161 0.88 7.15 -6.30
CA GLN A 161 0.30 7.83 -5.16
C GLN A 161 0.78 9.28 -5.08
N ALA A 162 0.02 10.11 -4.36
CA ALA A 162 0.34 11.51 -4.23
C ALA A 162 1.72 11.72 -3.57
N PRO A 163 2.54 12.64 -4.09
CA PRO A 163 3.77 13.05 -3.45
C PRO A 163 3.47 13.73 -2.11
N LEU A 164 4.51 14.21 -1.43
CA LEU A 164 4.35 15.01 -0.22
C LEU A 164 3.29 16.10 -0.44
N ASN A 165 2.27 16.10 0.40
CA ASN A 165 1.22 17.11 0.38
C ASN A 165 0.82 17.52 1.80
N VAL A 166 0.28 18.72 1.93
CA VAL A 166 -0.02 19.33 3.22
C VAL A 166 -1.45 19.86 3.21
N LEU A 167 -2.20 19.51 4.26
CA LEU A 167 -3.54 20.00 4.53
C LEU A 167 -3.59 20.72 5.87
N ALA A 168 -4.19 21.89 5.91
CA ALA A 168 -4.42 22.64 7.14
C ALA A 168 -5.93 22.74 7.43
N ASN A 169 -6.30 22.65 8.72
CA ASN A 169 -7.67 22.81 9.15
C ASN A 169 -7.78 23.63 10.44
N VAL A 170 -8.93 24.27 10.60
CA VAL A 170 -9.27 25.04 11.81
C VAL A 170 -10.65 24.60 12.28
N THR A 171 -10.75 24.19 13.54
CA THR A 171 -12.03 23.86 14.17
C THR A 171 -12.31 24.83 15.29
N VAL A 172 -13.48 25.47 15.28
CA VAL A 172 -13.94 26.40 16.32
C VAL A 172 -15.19 25.83 16.98
N LYS A 173 -15.16 25.75 18.32
CA LYS A 173 -16.33 25.39 19.14
C LYS A 173 -16.70 26.59 19.98
N PHE A 174 -17.96 26.97 19.95
CA PHE A 174 -18.55 28.03 20.73
C PHE A 174 -19.25 27.54 22.00
#